data_5941bcab966359c1b00aa311684ad0b7
#
_entry.id   5941bcab966359c1b00aa311684ad0b7
#
_cell.length_a   1.000
_cell.length_b   1.000
_cell.length_c   1.000
_cell.angle_alpha   90.00
_cell.angle_beta   90.00
_cell.angle_gamma   90.00
#
_symmetry.space_group_name_H-M   'P 1'
#
loop_
_entity.id
_entity.type
_entity.pdbx_description
1 polymer ?
#
loop_
_entity_poly.entity_id
_entity_poly.type
_entity_poly.pdbx_seq_one_letter_code
_entity_poly.pdbx_strand_id
1 'polypeptide(L)'
;MRLSQIAISTSDVRRSQRWYRDVLGLESGGGTNLFAGPLSSMVQGVPRSASTCWWLVDRQDLFQVELFEFRSPLVRALPSGWSPSDVGYSMMSFAVDDLDGAIERARAAGTPALTEPIGEAGERRVCVRDREGVLVELMEDDPRAPSQRPRPRSEIPAVARAVTLSVADLERSRRFFVDVLGLPIADDVELHRPEHEAMWGLERAECDRLCLWADDFLVELVSYSDPAPRPWPEGYRISDLGLLNVALGFRDRKAFDDAVRGCREAGFEGNGPALHLGAWSVIYVNDDQGFSVELLHVEPWYERQMGFRPRPTPRVAPFARRTPARTVRQAQRFGKAVITGAAGGIGRELARLAGEDGTSLVLVDRPGSALGDLVEELAGADVETFEADFADLDALDATAAKLVTEHPDVDLLIAGAGVDRAQSILKFDWRQAREDFDVNALSNLVLLTHLVPAMAERGRGHVTAIASLAGLVGMPYEAAYSGSKAALSTFAQSARAELEPRGITFTEVFPGFVDTPMFRANAFKHTYFVPPREAAELIYLATLRRRERLGFPAREYVRARLAAMLPARLRDPLTRAAMNESFAAALRPDMPLRRQGSPPNTPGR
;
A
#
# COMPACT_ATOMS: atom_id res chain seq x y z
N MET A 1 -3.84 -6.20 -31.76
CA MET A 1 -3.82 -5.83 -30.33
C MET A 1 -4.75 -6.77 -29.58
N ARG A 2 -4.38 -7.21 -28.38
CA ARG A 2 -5.14 -8.19 -27.62
C ARG A 2 -5.15 -7.78 -26.15
N LEU A 3 -6.23 -8.02 -25.40
CA LEU A 3 -6.17 -7.93 -23.95
C LEU A 3 -5.31 -9.10 -23.44
N SER A 4 -4.17 -8.79 -22.86
CA SER A 4 -3.15 -9.77 -22.47
C SER A 4 -3.03 -9.97 -20.96
N GLN A 5 -3.47 -9.00 -20.17
CA GLN A 5 -3.39 -9.09 -18.72
C GLN A 5 -4.58 -8.39 -18.06
N ILE A 6 -5.00 -8.97 -16.94
CA ILE A 6 -5.86 -8.33 -15.94
C ILE A 6 -5.07 -8.29 -14.65
N ALA A 7 -4.81 -7.11 -14.13
CA ALA A 7 -4.01 -6.92 -12.93
C ALA A 7 -4.88 -6.64 -11.70
N ILE A 8 -4.64 -7.41 -10.65
CA ILE A 8 -5.34 -7.33 -9.37
C ILE A 8 -4.32 -7.05 -8.28
N SER A 9 -4.53 -5.98 -7.54
CA SER A 9 -3.78 -5.74 -6.32
C SER A 9 -4.43 -6.46 -5.14
N THR A 10 -3.64 -7.25 -4.43
CA THR A 10 -4.09 -8.16 -3.37
C THR A 10 -3.33 -7.93 -2.06
N SER A 11 -4.00 -8.16 -0.95
CA SER A 11 -3.41 -8.12 0.39
C SER A 11 -2.54 -9.34 0.71
N ASP A 12 -2.76 -10.47 0.01
CA ASP A 12 -2.01 -11.73 0.16
C ASP A 12 -2.02 -12.49 -1.17
N VAL A 13 -0.92 -12.36 -1.91
CA VAL A 13 -0.77 -12.99 -3.23
C VAL A 13 -0.91 -14.52 -3.20
N ARG A 14 -0.54 -15.17 -2.10
CA ARG A 14 -0.65 -16.63 -1.97
C ARG A 14 -2.09 -17.07 -1.75
N ARG A 15 -2.86 -16.28 -0.99
CA ARG A 15 -4.28 -16.53 -0.75
C ARG A 15 -5.09 -16.35 -2.02
N SER A 16 -4.84 -15.25 -2.74
CA SER A 16 -5.50 -14.99 -4.01
C SER A 16 -5.12 -16.01 -5.08
N GLN A 17 -3.82 -16.35 -5.22
CA GLN A 17 -3.37 -17.42 -6.13
C GLN A 17 -4.07 -18.76 -5.88
N ARG A 18 -4.21 -19.16 -4.61
CA ARG A 18 -4.93 -20.40 -4.28
C ARG A 18 -6.39 -20.32 -4.69
N TRP A 19 -7.05 -19.19 -4.47
CA TRP A 19 -8.44 -19.00 -4.84
C TRP A 19 -8.65 -19.16 -6.35
N TYR A 20 -7.88 -18.44 -7.17
CA TYR A 20 -7.99 -18.52 -8.65
C TYR A 20 -7.67 -19.91 -9.19
N ARG A 21 -6.71 -20.60 -8.57
CA ARG A 21 -6.41 -21.99 -8.93
C ARG A 21 -7.52 -22.96 -8.51
N ASP A 22 -8.00 -22.85 -7.27
CA ASP A 22 -8.91 -23.84 -6.68
C ASP A 22 -10.36 -23.64 -7.21
N VAL A 23 -10.76 -22.41 -7.53
CA VAL A 23 -12.09 -22.08 -8.05
C VAL A 23 -12.14 -22.19 -9.58
N LEU A 24 -11.21 -21.57 -10.28
CA LEU A 24 -11.20 -21.45 -11.74
C LEU A 24 -10.24 -22.44 -12.45
N GLY A 25 -9.41 -23.15 -11.71
CA GLY A 25 -8.42 -24.06 -12.27
C GLY A 25 -7.26 -23.38 -12.98
N LEU A 26 -7.02 -22.08 -12.77
CA LEU A 26 -5.92 -21.38 -13.43
C LEU A 26 -4.57 -21.94 -13.00
N GLU A 27 -3.63 -22.02 -13.94
CA GLU A 27 -2.30 -22.54 -13.70
C GLU A 27 -1.29 -21.40 -13.43
N SER A 28 -0.23 -21.72 -12.68
CA SER A 28 0.82 -20.74 -12.39
C SER A 28 1.73 -20.50 -13.59
N GLY A 29 1.90 -19.24 -13.97
CA GLY A 29 2.92 -18.75 -14.91
C GLY A 29 4.26 -18.42 -14.23
N GLY A 30 4.31 -18.49 -12.89
CA GLY A 30 5.44 -18.08 -12.07
C GLY A 30 5.20 -16.74 -11.39
N GLY A 31 6.27 -16.05 -11.03
CA GLY A 31 6.17 -14.74 -10.37
C GLY A 31 7.53 -14.08 -10.18
N THR A 32 7.53 -12.85 -9.70
CA THR A 32 8.74 -12.06 -9.48
C THR A 32 8.60 -11.14 -8.28
N ASN A 33 9.73 -10.85 -7.63
CA ASN A 33 9.87 -9.83 -6.58
C ASN A 33 10.66 -8.61 -7.07
N LEU A 34 10.93 -8.52 -8.36
CA LEU A 34 11.83 -7.52 -8.94
C LEU A 34 11.15 -6.18 -9.22
N PHE A 35 9.82 -6.11 -9.12
CA PHE A 35 9.09 -4.85 -9.28
C PHE A 35 9.30 -3.95 -8.06
N ALA A 36 10.47 -3.32 -8.00
CA ALA A 36 10.84 -2.41 -6.93
C ALA A 36 11.87 -1.37 -7.40
N GLY A 37 11.87 -0.22 -6.74
CA GLY A 37 12.83 0.86 -6.98
C GLY A 37 12.37 1.90 -8.00
N PRO A 38 13.25 2.84 -8.38
CA PRO A 38 12.88 4.01 -9.18
C PRO A 38 12.24 3.67 -10.53
N LEU A 39 12.76 2.63 -11.21
CA LEU A 39 12.26 2.22 -12.51
C LEU A 39 10.83 1.67 -12.43
N SER A 40 10.58 0.79 -11.47
CA SER A 40 9.23 0.26 -11.21
C SER A 40 8.25 1.37 -10.82
N SER A 41 8.70 2.30 -9.96
CA SER A 41 7.90 3.45 -9.55
C SER A 41 7.51 4.36 -10.71
N MET A 42 8.44 4.60 -11.63
CA MET A 42 8.20 5.42 -12.82
C MET A 42 7.19 4.72 -13.75
N VAL A 43 7.42 3.45 -14.07
CA VAL A 43 6.56 2.71 -15.01
C VAL A 43 5.14 2.60 -14.47
N GLN A 44 4.97 2.21 -13.21
CA GLN A 44 3.65 2.02 -12.58
C GLN A 44 2.97 3.31 -12.14
N GLY A 45 3.66 4.47 -12.16
CA GLY A 45 3.14 5.71 -11.59
C GLY A 45 2.93 5.67 -10.07
N VAL A 46 3.53 4.70 -9.39
CA VAL A 46 3.39 4.47 -7.95
C VAL A 46 4.68 4.87 -7.25
N PRO A 47 4.69 5.95 -6.46
CA PRO A 47 5.90 6.39 -5.75
C PRO A 47 6.46 5.27 -4.86
N ARG A 48 7.77 5.00 -5.01
CA ARG A 48 8.49 3.97 -4.25
C ARG A 48 7.86 2.58 -4.31
N SER A 49 7.31 2.24 -5.46
CA SER A 49 6.74 0.91 -5.71
C SER A 49 7.70 -0.20 -5.32
N ALA A 50 7.19 -1.16 -4.55
CA ALA A 50 7.85 -2.41 -4.27
C ALA A 50 6.78 -3.49 -4.11
N SER A 51 6.70 -4.39 -5.07
CA SER A 51 5.67 -5.43 -5.11
C SER A 51 6.24 -6.81 -5.39
N THR A 52 5.46 -7.81 -5.03
CA THR A 52 5.57 -9.19 -5.52
C THR A 52 4.47 -9.37 -6.53
N CYS A 53 4.81 -9.84 -7.71
CA CYS A 53 3.86 -10.19 -8.75
C CYS A 53 3.81 -11.71 -8.93
N TRP A 54 2.62 -12.25 -9.09
CA TRP A 54 2.39 -13.65 -9.43
C TRP A 54 1.48 -13.75 -10.65
N TRP A 55 1.85 -14.59 -11.59
CA TRP A 55 1.12 -14.78 -12.86
C TRP A 55 0.31 -16.06 -12.84
N LEU A 56 -0.92 -15.97 -13.26
CA LEU A 56 -1.82 -17.09 -13.48
C LEU A 56 -2.30 -17.08 -14.93
N VAL A 57 -2.31 -18.23 -15.55
CA VAL A 57 -2.71 -18.38 -16.95
C VAL A 57 -3.93 -19.28 -17.07
N ASP A 58 -4.77 -18.96 -18.03
CA ASP A 58 -5.85 -19.82 -18.49
C ASP A 58 -5.41 -20.63 -19.74
N ARG A 59 -6.37 -21.15 -20.48
CA ARG A 59 -6.11 -21.93 -21.70
C ARG A 59 -5.83 -21.10 -22.95
N GLN A 60 -5.76 -19.77 -22.85
CA GLN A 60 -5.47 -18.89 -23.98
C GLN A 60 -3.97 -18.64 -24.15
N ASP A 61 -3.60 -18.24 -25.38
CA ASP A 61 -2.29 -17.71 -25.68
C ASP A 61 -2.19 -16.24 -25.26
N LEU A 62 -1.04 -15.82 -24.74
CA LEU A 62 -0.72 -14.45 -24.41
C LEU A 62 -1.79 -13.78 -23.52
N PHE A 63 -2.26 -14.50 -22.52
CA PHE A 63 -3.15 -13.99 -21.48
C PHE A 63 -2.69 -14.45 -20.11
N GLN A 64 -2.83 -13.57 -19.14
CA GLN A 64 -2.60 -13.89 -17.72
C GLN A 64 -3.39 -12.99 -16.79
N VAL A 65 -3.73 -13.50 -15.62
CA VAL A 65 -4.13 -12.71 -14.46
C VAL A 65 -2.88 -12.43 -13.64
N GLU A 66 -2.60 -11.15 -13.41
CA GLU A 66 -1.50 -10.70 -12.56
C GLU A 66 -2.00 -10.41 -11.15
N LEU A 67 -1.37 -11.01 -10.17
CA LEU A 67 -1.64 -10.74 -8.75
C LEU A 67 -0.48 -9.95 -8.18
N PHE A 68 -0.72 -8.70 -7.80
CA PHE A 68 0.27 -7.84 -7.17
C PHE A 68 0.04 -7.76 -5.66
N GLU A 69 1.06 -8.04 -4.87
CA GLU A 69 1.11 -7.71 -3.45
C GLU A 69 2.10 -6.58 -3.24
N PHE A 70 1.61 -5.36 -3.08
CA PHE A 70 2.45 -4.20 -2.84
C PHE A 70 2.95 -4.20 -1.39
N ARG A 71 4.26 -4.07 -1.22
CA ARG A 71 4.93 -3.90 0.06
C ARG A 71 5.16 -2.42 0.39
N SER A 72 5.10 -1.58 -0.63
CA SER A 72 5.17 -0.12 -0.60
C SER A 72 4.55 0.42 -1.89
N PRO A 73 3.75 1.49 -1.86
CA PRO A 73 3.24 2.19 -0.67
C PRO A 73 2.23 1.36 0.13
N LEU A 74 1.65 1.95 1.19
CA LEU A 74 0.50 1.39 1.88
C LEU A 74 -0.65 1.22 0.88
N VAL A 75 -1.27 0.05 0.85
CA VAL A 75 -2.42 -0.24 0.01
C VAL A 75 -3.71 0.13 0.73
N ARG A 76 -4.66 0.73 0.03
CA ARG A 76 -5.98 1.07 0.54
C ARG A 76 -7.00 0.05 0.03
N ALA A 77 -8.00 -0.25 0.82
CA ALA A 77 -9.18 -0.96 0.36
C ALA A 77 -10.13 0.00 -0.37
N LEU A 78 -11.00 -0.53 -1.23
CA LEU A 78 -12.11 0.23 -1.77
C LEU A 78 -12.99 0.76 -0.62
N PRO A 79 -13.56 1.97 -0.74
CA PRO A 79 -14.46 2.51 0.25
C PRO A 79 -15.62 1.55 0.58
N SER A 80 -16.10 1.60 1.82
CA SER A 80 -17.25 0.79 2.23
C SER A 80 -18.46 1.06 1.34
N GLY A 81 -19.14 -0.02 0.93
CA GLY A 81 -20.29 0.06 0.05
C GLY A 81 -19.94 0.45 -1.40
N TRP A 82 -18.70 0.27 -1.85
CA TRP A 82 -18.35 0.45 -3.26
C TRP A 82 -19.16 -0.48 -4.14
N SER A 83 -19.84 0.09 -5.13
CA SER A 83 -20.75 -0.61 -6.03
C SER A 83 -20.10 -0.85 -7.39
N PRO A 84 -20.48 -1.90 -8.13
CA PRO A 84 -20.06 -2.09 -9.52
C PRO A 84 -20.49 -0.95 -10.47
N SER A 85 -21.49 -0.14 -10.11
CA SER A 85 -21.86 1.08 -10.83
C SER A 85 -20.92 2.25 -10.60
N ASP A 86 -20.11 2.25 -9.53
CA ASP A 86 -19.14 3.31 -9.27
C ASP A 86 -18.00 3.28 -10.29
N VAL A 87 -17.43 4.45 -10.58
CA VAL A 87 -16.39 4.57 -11.61
C VAL A 87 -15.16 3.74 -11.26
N GLY A 88 -14.82 2.79 -12.12
CA GLY A 88 -13.68 1.88 -11.90
C GLY A 88 -13.74 0.62 -12.74
N TYR A 89 -12.74 -0.23 -12.59
CA TYR A 89 -12.79 -1.60 -13.09
C TYR A 89 -13.76 -2.40 -12.24
N SER A 90 -14.90 -2.78 -12.80
CA SER A 90 -16.01 -3.34 -12.04
C SER A 90 -15.94 -4.86 -11.90
N MET A 91 -15.61 -5.56 -12.98
CA MET A 91 -15.77 -7.02 -13.04
C MET A 91 -14.83 -7.64 -14.08
N MET A 92 -14.51 -8.91 -13.89
CA MET A 92 -13.94 -9.78 -14.93
C MET A 92 -14.79 -11.03 -15.08
N SER A 93 -14.98 -11.49 -16.33
CA SER A 93 -15.88 -12.58 -16.68
C SER A 93 -15.12 -13.77 -17.25
N PHE A 94 -15.44 -14.96 -16.75
CA PHE A 94 -14.86 -16.23 -17.17
C PHE A 94 -15.93 -17.18 -17.70
N ALA A 95 -15.76 -17.68 -18.91
CA ALA A 95 -16.50 -18.86 -19.37
C ALA A 95 -15.89 -20.10 -18.70
N VAL A 96 -16.76 -20.95 -18.11
CA VAL A 96 -16.36 -22.14 -17.36
C VAL A 96 -17.00 -23.39 -17.96
N ASP A 97 -16.25 -24.49 -18.01
CA ASP A 97 -16.76 -25.75 -18.58
C ASP A 97 -17.78 -26.45 -17.66
N ASP A 98 -17.81 -26.10 -16.36
CA ASP A 98 -18.69 -26.65 -15.33
C ASP A 98 -19.03 -25.54 -14.32
N LEU A 99 -20.17 -24.88 -14.54
CA LEU A 99 -20.63 -23.77 -13.71
C LEU A 99 -20.99 -24.22 -12.29
N ASP A 100 -21.73 -25.33 -12.16
CA ASP A 100 -22.17 -25.83 -10.85
C ASP A 100 -20.97 -26.25 -9.99
N GLY A 101 -20.00 -26.93 -10.59
CA GLY A 101 -18.74 -27.26 -9.92
C GLY A 101 -17.92 -26.04 -9.56
N ALA A 102 -17.89 -24.98 -10.38
CA ALA A 102 -17.21 -23.73 -10.05
C ALA A 102 -17.88 -23.00 -8.89
N ILE A 103 -19.21 -22.97 -8.81
CA ILE A 103 -19.99 -22.44 -7.70
C ILE A 103 -19.68 -23.19 -6.39
N GLU A 104 -19.66 -24.52 -6.42
CA GLU A 104 -19.32 -25.35 -5.26
C GLU A 104 -17.88 -25.11 -4.78
N ARG A 105 -16.92 -25.00 -5.69
CA ARG A 105 -15.53 -24.67 -5.37
C ARG A 105 -15.41 -23.26 -4.74
N ALA A 106 -16.14 -22.29 -5.28
CA ALA A 106 -16.18 -20.94 -4.71
C ALA A 106 -16.80 -20.94 -3.29
N ARG A 107 -17.88 -21.69 -3.07
CA ARG A 107 -18.49 -21.87 -1.74
C ARG A 107 -17.51 -22.52 -0.76
N ALA A 108 -16.85 -23.59 -1.16
CA ALA A 108 -15.85 -24.28 -0.34
C ALA A 108 -14.64 -23.36 -0.03
N ALA A 109 -14.31 -22.46 -0.93
CA ALA A 109 -13.31 -21.42 -0.72
C ALA A 109 -13.80 -20.26 0.17
N GLY A 110 -15.06 -20.27 0.64
CA GLY A 110 -15.67 -19.24 1.50
C GLY A 110 -16.04 -17.96 0.76
N THR A 111 -16.33 -18.06 -0.53
CA THR A 111 -16.78 -16.98 -1.43
C THR A 111 -18.01 -17.45 -2.21
N PRO A 112 -19.16 -17.66 -1.54
CA PRO A 112 -20.36 -18.16 -2.20
C PRO A 112 -20.84 -17.23 -3.30
N ALA A 113 -21.63 -17.76 -4.22
CA ALA A 113 -22.33 -16.98 -5.22
C ALA A 113 -23.20 -15.90 -4.57
N LEU A 114 -23.28 -14.73 -5.22
CA LEU A 114 -24.05 -13.59 -4.70
C LEU A 114 -25.56 -13.81 -4.86
N THR A 115 -25.95 -14.54 -5.91
CA THR A 115 -27.34 -14.88 -6.25
C THR A 115 -27.41 -16.34 -6.71
N GLU A 116 -28.61 -16.85 -6.94
CA GLU A 116 -28.79 -18.03 -7.80
C GLU A 116 -28.37 -17.68 -9.24
N PRO A 117 -27.89 -18.65 -10.04
CA PRO A 117 -27.56 -18.43 -11.44
C PRO A 117 -28.75 -17.92 -12.25
N ILE A 118 -28.54 -16.93 -13.12
CA ILE A 118 -29.53 -16.35 -14.01
C ILE A 118 -29.29 -16.88 -15.43
N GLY A 119 -30.35 -17.12 -16.19
CA GLY A 119 -30.33 -17.61 -17.56
C GLY A 119 -30.86 -19.04 -17.72
N GLU A 120 -31.05 -19.48 -18.96
CA GLU A 120 -31.43 -20.85 -19.30
C GLU A 120 -30.21 -21.78 -19.31
N ALA A 121 -30.45 -23.10 -19.30
CA ALA A 121 -29.39 -24.10 -19.32
C ALA A 121 -28.47 -23.92 -20.56
N GLY A 122 -27.19 -23.79 -20.34
CA GLY A 122 -26.18 -23.48 -21.35
C GLY A 122 -25.86 -21.98 -21.51
N GLU A 123 -26.63 -21.10 -20.87
CA GLU A 123 -26.40 -19.64 -20.84
C GLU A 123 -26.45 -19.08 -19.43
N ARG A 124 -26.42 -19.94 -18.40
CA ARG A 124 -26.47 -19.51 -17.00
C ARG A 124 -25.22 -18.72 -16.63
N ARG A 125 -25.43 -17.70 -15.80
CA ARG A 125 -24.39 -16.84 -15.29
C ARG A 125 -24.57 -16.54 -13.82
N VAL A 126 -23.49 -16.30 -13.11
CA VAL A 126 -23.52 -15.94 -11.68
C VAL A 126 -22.26 -15.17 -11.31
N CYS A 127 -22.36 -14.30 -10.31
CA CYS A 127 -21.21 -13.59 -9.78
C CYS A 127 -20.78 -14.13 -8.41
N VAL A 128 -19.49 -14.18 -8.20
CA VAL A 128 -18.82 -14.39 -6.92
C VAL A 128 -17.88 -13.23 -6.64
N ARG A 129 -17.50 -13.03 -5.37
CA ARG A 129 -16.40 -12.12 -5.04
C ARG A 129 -15.18 -12.95 -4.67
N ASP A 130 -14.02 -12.55 -5.21
CA ASP A 130 -12.76 -13.15 -4.78
C ASP A 130 -12.41 -12.75 -3.33
N ARG A 131 -11.22 -13.08 -2.89
CA ARG A 131 -10.78 -12.81 -1.50
C ARG A 131 -10.49 -11.34 -1.21
N GLU A 132 -10.34 -10.51 -2.22
CA GLU A 132 -10.14 -9.05 -2.12
C GLU A 132 -11.44 -8.27 -2.39
N GLY A 133 -12.53 -8.97 -2.70
CA GLY A 133 -13.82 -8.38 -3.02
C GLY A 133 -14.02 -8.07 -4.50
N VAL A 134 -13.07 -8.43 -5.36
CA VAL A 134 -13.19 -8.28 -6.82
C VAL A 134 -14.36 -9.13 -7.33
N LEU A 135 -15.20 -8.54 -8.13
CA LEU A 135 -16.34 -9.23 -8.74
C LEU A 135 -15.84 -10.10 -9.90
N VAL A 136 -16.18 -11.37 -9.83
CA VAL A 136 -15.85 -12.38 -10.84
C VAL A 136 -17.13 -13.03 -11.33
N GLU A 137 -17.45 -12.83 -12.59
CA GLU A 137 -18.56 -13.49 -13.24
C GLU A 137 -18.14 -14.86 -13.77
N LEU A 138 -18.98 -15.87 -13.57
CA LEU A 138 -18.87 -17.22 -14.10
C LEU A 138 -20.00 -17.43 -15.10
N MET A 139 -19.67 -17.84 -16.33
CA MET A 139 -20.62 -17.99 -17.43
C MET A 139 -20.55 -19.42 -17.99
N GLU A 140 -21.70 -20.03 -18.30
CA GLU A 140 -21.75 -21.29 -19.08
C GLU A 140 -21.45 -21.04 -20.55
N ASP A 141 -21.99 -19.95 -21.11
CA ASP A 141 -21.75 -19.56 -22.49
C ASP A 141 -20.37 -18.90 -22.67
N ASP A 142 -19.78 -19.18 -23.81
CA ASP A 142 -18.62 -18.42 -24.27
C ASP A 142 -19.15 -17.36 -25.27
N PRO A 143 -19.15 -16.05 -24.93
CA PRO A 143 -19.74 -15.01 -25.75
C PRO A 143 -19.12 -14.91 -27.14
N ARG A 144 -18.11 -15.72 -27.42
CA ARG A 144 -17.43 -15.81 -28.68
C ARG A 144 -17.36 -17.24 -29.19
N ALA A 145 -17.55 -17.41 -30.51
CA ALA A 145 -17.23 -18.65 -31.18
C ALA A 145 -15.77 -19.08 -30.92
N PRO A 146 -15.49 -20.34 -30.68
CA PRO A 146 -14.15 -20.82 -30.40
C PRO A 146 -13.17 -20.29 -31.44
N SER A 147 -12.10 -19.62 -30.99
CA SER A 147 -11.02 -19.19 -31.85
C SER A 147 -10.51 -20.39 -32.65
N GLN A 148 -10.28 -20.25 -33.97
CA GLN A 148 -9.68 -21.28 -34.80
C GLN A 148 -8.20 -21.55 -34.46
N ARG A 149 -7.63 -20.76 -33.55
CA ARG A 149 -6.26 -20.94 -33.06
C ARG A 149 -6.19 -22.17 -32.17
N PRO A 150 -5.13 -23.00 -32.29
CA PRO A 150 -4.94 -24.17 -31.44
C PRO A 150 -4.93 -23.71 -29.97
N ARG A 151 -5.79 -24.28 -29.16
CA ARG A 151 -5.81 -24.03 -27.71
C ARG A 151 -4.58 -24.69 -27.11
N PRO A 152 -3.64 -23.95 -26.50
CA PRO A 152 -2.42 -24.54 -25.95
C PRO A 152 -2.68 -25.53 -24.82
N ARG A 153 -3.93 -25.55 -24.25
CA ARG A 153 -4.31 -26.40 -23.13
C ARG A 153 -5.79 -26.64 -23.05
N SER A 154 -6.13 -27.89 -23.14
CA SER A 154 -7.49 -28.41 -23.01
C SER A 154 -7.90 -28.66 -21.54
N GLU A 155 -6.95 -28.64 -20.60
CA GLU A 155 -7.19 -29.11 -19.22
C GLU A 155 -7.61 -28.00 -18.22
N ILE A 156 -7.44 -26.72 -18.56
CA ILE A 156 -7.89 -25.63 -17.72
C ILE A 156 -9.37 -25.37 -17.96
N PRO A 157 -10.24 -25.52 -16.92
CA PRO A 157 -11.69 -25.51 -17.08
C PRO A 157 -12.30 -24.11 -17.25
N ALA A 158 -11.52 -23.05 -17.08
CA ALA A 158 -11.97 -21.68 -17.21
C ALA A 158 -11.17 -20.88 -18.23
N VAL A 159 -11.83 -19.91 -18.87
CA VAL A 159 -11.21 -18.99 -19.82
C VAL A 159 -11.75 -17.58 -19.61
N ALA A 160 -10.86 -16.62 -19.42
CA ALA A 160 -11.26 -15.22 -19.29
C ALA A 160 -11.78 -14.67 -20.61
N ARG A 161 -12.91 -13.98 -20.59
CA ARG A 161 -13.60 -13.49 -21.80
C ARG A 161 -13.89 -12.03 -21.80
N ALA A 162 -14.06 -11.42 -20.64
CA ALA A 162 -14.37 -10.00 -20.59
C ALA A 162 -13.79 -9.31 -19.35
N VAL A 163 -13.67 -8.01 -19.49
CA VAL A 163 -13.53 -7.07 -18.37
C VAL A 163 -14.54 -5.96 -18.55
N THR A 164 -15.25 -5.60 -17.48
CA THR A 164 -16.23 -4.50 -17.47
C THR A 164 -15.67 -3.32 -16.69
N LEU A 165 -15.78 -2.13 -17.28
CA LEU A 165 -15.39 -0.85 -16.70
C LEU A 165 -16.65 0.01 -16.54
N SER A 166 -16.93 0.46 -15.33
CA SER A 166 -17.89 1.54 -15.10
C SER A 166 -17.19 2.87 -15.32
N VAL A 167 -17.65 3.65 -16.30
CA VAL A 167 -17.02 4.90 -16.73
C VAL A 167 -17.91 6.10 -16.47
N ALA A 168 -17.32 7.26 -16.17
CA ALA A 168 -18.07 8.47 -15.93
C ALA A 168 -18.68 9.06 -17.22
N ASP A 169 -18.01 8.85 -18.35
CA ASP A 169 -18.39 9.37 -19.66
C ASP A 169 -18.03 8.36 -20.76
N LEU A 170 -19.04 7.79 -21.39
CA LEU A 170 -18.88 6.73 -22.39
C LEU A 170 -18.18 7.23 -23.67
N GLU A 171 -18.47 8.46 -24.10
CA GLU A 171 -17.88 9.03 -25.32
C GLU A 171 -16.38 9.34 -25.13
N ARG A 172 -15.97 9.77 -23.94
CA ARG A 172 -14.53 9.95 -23.62
C ARG A 172 -13.80 8.62 -23.63
N SER A 173 -14.38 7.57 -23.04
CA SER A 173 -13.81 6.23 -23.07
C SER A 173 -13.79 5.67 -24.50
N ARG A 174 -14.86 5.86 -25.28
CA ARG A 174 -14.91 5.48 -26.70
C ARG A 174 -13.78 6.15 -27.48
N ARG A 175 -13.54 7.45 -27.29
CA ARG A 175 -12.42 8.16 -27.93
C ARG A 175 -11.09 7.49 -27.60
N PHE A 176 -10.83 7.13 -26.34
CA PHE A 176 -9.58 6.49 -25.93
C PHE A 176 -9.43 5.08 -26.52
N PHE A 177 -10.41 4.21 -26.30
CA PHE A 177 -10.30 2.81 -26.68
C PHE A 177 -10.52 2.57 -28.19
N VAL A 178 -11.45 3.29 -28.83
CA VAL A 178 -11.79 3.07 -30.24
C VAL A 178 -10.96 3.96 -31.15
N ASP A 179 -11.01 5.30 -30.94
CA ASP A 179 -10.43 6.23 -31.92
C ASP A 179 -8.90 6.29 -31.80
N VAL A 180 -8.35 6.12 -30.60
CA VAL A 180 -6.89 6.19 -30.35
C VAL A 180 -6.24 4.83 -30.33
N LEU A 181 -6.76 3.89 -29.56
CA LEU A 181 -6.19 2.54 -29.46
C LEU A 181 -6.67 1.61 -30.59
N GLY A 182 -7.75 1.94 -31.29
CA GLY A 182 -8.23 1.20 -32.46
C GLY A 182 -8.91 -0.13 -32.12
N LEU A 183 -9.53 -0.27 -30.93
CA LEU A 183 -10.35 -1.44 -30.62
C LEU A 183 -11.65 -1.40 -31.42
N PRO A 184 -11.96 -2.46 -32.20
CA PRO A 184 -13.22 -2.50 -32.96
C PRO A 184 -14.42 -2.64 -32.03
N ILE A 185 -15.52 -1.96 -32.38
CA ILE A 185 -16.79 -2.11 -31.69
C ILE A 185 -17.35 -3.51 -31.96
N ALA A 186 -17.92 -4.14 -30.95
CA ALA A 186 -18.56 -5.44 -31.01
C ALA A 186 -20.08 -5.28 -31.14
N ASP A 187 -20.53 -4.81 -32.31
CA ASP A 187 -21.95 -4.50 -32.56
C ASP A 187 -22.87 -5.74 -32.54
N ASP A 188 -22.30 -6.93 -32.65
CA ASP A 188 -23.01 -8.22 -32.66
C ASP A 188 -23.04 -8.90 -31.29
N VAL A 189 -22.48 -8.28 -30.25
CA VAL A 189 -22.38 -8.86 -28.89
C VAL A 189 -23.03 -7.96 -27.87
N GLU A 190 -24.02 -8.50 -27.20
CA GLU A 190 -24.58 -7.95 -25.96
C GLU A 190 -24.06 -8.81 -24.79
N LEU A 191 -22.96 -8.36 -24.16
CA LEU A 191 -22.36 -9.14 -23.06
C LEU A 191 -23.29 -9.22 -21.85
N HIS A 192 -23.82 -8.07 -21.42
CA HIS A 192 -24.74 -7.99 -20.30
C HIS A 192 -26.05 -7.33 -20.70
N ARG A 193 -27.14 -7.89 -20.20
CA ARG A 193 -28.52 -7.40 -20.31
C ARG A 193 -28.99 -6.83 -18.97
N PRO A 194 -30.09 -6.04 -18.95
CA PRO A 194 -30.60 -5.47 -17.70
C PRO A 194 -30.88 -6.50 -16.59
N GLU A 195 -31.33 -7.71 -16.94
CA GLU A 195 -31.56 -8.76 -15.96
C GLU A 195 -30.29 -9.28 -15.28
N HIS A 196 -29.13 -9.20 -15.93
CA HIS A 196 -27.86 -9.65 -15.36
C HIS A 196 -27.38 -8.75 -14.21
N GLU A 197 -27.83 -7.50 -14.15
CA GLU A 197 -27.39 -6.56 -13.11
C GLU A 197 -27.78 -6.99 -11.69
N ALA A 198 -28.84 -7.79 -11.56
CA ALA A 198 -29.21 -8.39 -10.27
C ALA A 198 -28.10 -9.28 -9.69
N MET A 199 -27.23 -9.90 -10.55
CA MET A 199 -26.14 -10.77 -10.10
C MET A 199 -25.08 -10.03 -9.28
N TRP A 200 -24.93 -8.74 -9.45
CA TRP A 200 -23.98 -7.91 -8.70
C TRP A 200 -24.65 -6.84 -7.82
N GLY A 201 -25.97 -6.99 -7.60
CA GLY A 201 -26.73 -6.22 -6.62
C GLY A 201 -27.24 -4.87 -7.13
N LEU A 202 -27.37 -4.69 -8.43
CA LEU A 202 -27.96 -3.51 -9.06
C LEU A 202 -29.34 -3.86 -9.60
N GLU A 203 -30.38 -3.55 -8.83
CA GLU A 203 -31.76 -3.71 -9.30
C GLU A 203 -32.22 -2.46 -10.09
N ARG A 204 -32.71 -2.68 -11.32
CA ARG A 204 -33.26 -1.63 -12.18
C ARG A 204 -32.28 -0.48 -12.49
N ALA A 205 -31.02 -0.81 -12.66
CA ALA A 205 -30.04 0.20 -13.06
C ALA A 205 -30.31 0.73 -14.48
N GLU A 206 -30.12 2.03 -14.66
CA GLU A 206 -30.14 2.67 -15.98
C GLU A 206 -28.72 2.96 -16.42
N CYS A 207 -28.34 2.46 -17.59
CA CYS A 207 -26.97 2.62 -18.11
C CYS A 207 -26.92 2.51 -19.64
N ASP A 208 -25.90 3.13 -20.21
CA ASP A 208 -25.48 2.93 -21.59
C ASP A 208 -24.25 2.01 -21.63
N ARG A 209 -24.18 1.13 -22.63
CA ARG A 209 -23.11 0.13 -22.78
C ARG A 209 -22.46 0.19 -24.14
N LEU A 210 -21.16 -0.13 -24.18
CA LEU A 210 -20.39 -0.28 -25.40
C LEU A 210 -19.43 -1.47 -25.24
N CYS A 211 -19.58 -2.51 -26.05
CA CYS A 211 -18.66 -3.64 -26.11
C CYS A 211 -17.62 -3.43 -27.21
N LEU A 212 -16.36 -3.79 -26.89
CA LEU A 212 -15.22 -3.67 -27.80
C LEU A 212 -14.48 -4.99 -27.90
N TRP A 213 -14.00 -5.34 -29.08
CA TRP A 213 -13.12 -6.49 -29.27
C TRP A 213 -11.66 -6.14 -29.01
N ALA A 214 -11.02 -6.85 -28.12
CA ALA A 214 -9.56 -6.89 -27.95
C ALA A 214 -9.04 -8.30 -28.31
N ASP A 215 -9.05 -8.65 -29.60
CA ASP A 215 -8.88 -10.00 -30.18
C ASP A 215 -9.98 -10.97 -29.69
N ASP A 216 -9.65 -11.98 -28.90
CA ASP A 216 -10.60 -12.96 -28.35
C ASP A 216 -11.24 -12.52 -27.02
N PHE A 217 -11.14 -11.26 -26.67
CA PHE A 217 -11.54 -10.71 -25.40
C PHE A 217 -12.47 -9.53 -25.58
N LEU A 218 -13.45 -9.37 -24.70
CA LEU A 218 -14.35 -8.23 -24.67
C LEU A 218 -13.94 -7.22 -23.61
N VAL A 219 -13.92 -5.95 -24.00
CA VAL A 219 -13.87 -4.83 -23.05
C VAL A 219 -15.24 -4.16 -23.09
N GLU A 220 -15.98 -4.27 -21.99
CA GLU A 220 -17.28 -3.62 -21.87
C GLU A 220 -17.14 -2.32 -21.08
N LEU A 221 -17.59 -1.24 -21.67
CA LEU A 221 -17.67 0.09 -21.06
C LEU A 221 -19.13 0.35 -20.69
N VAL A 222 -19.39 0.73 -19.44
CA VAL A 222 -20.75 0.98 -18.93
C VAL A 222 -20.78 2.34 -18.26
N SER A 223 -21.72 3.20 -18.68
CA SER A 223 -21.98 4.47 -18.01
C SER A 223 -23.34 4.41 -17.34
N TYR A 224 -23.35 4.43 -16.01
CA TYR A 224 -24.59 4.40 -15.22
C TYR A 224 -25.15 5.79 -15.02
N SER A 225 -26.48 5.93 -15.15
CA SER A 225 -27.23 7.13 -14.78
C SER A 225 -28.03 6.95 -13.49
N ASP A 226 -28.49 5.72 -13.20
CA ASP A 226 -29.13 5.31 -11.95
C ASP A 226 -28.71 3.88 -11.59
N PRO A 227 -28.13 3.63 -10.39
CA PRO A 227 -27.74 4.64 -9.40
C PRO A 227 -26.62 5.55 -9.88
N ALA A 228 -26.66 6.82 -9.48
CA ALA A 228 -25.61 7.77 -9.83
C ALA A 228 -24.23 7.28 -9.35
N PRO A 229 -23.24 7.12 -10.24
CA PRO A 229 -21.96 6.54 -9.89
C PRO A 229 -21.15 7.47 -8.98
N ARG A 230 -20.49 6.92 -7.97
CA ARG A 230 -19.45 7.65 -7.24
C ARG A 230 -18.23 7.79 -8.13
N PRO A 231 -17.53 8.93 -8.07
CA PRO A 231 -16.29 9.10 -8.81
C PRO A 231 -15.18 8.19 -8.26
N TRP A 232 -14.14 7.97 -9.06
CA TRP A 232 -12.93 7.29 -8.63
C TRP A 232 -12.38 7.91 -7.33
N PRO A 233 -12.03 7.11 -6.31
CA PRO A 233 -11.59 7.65 -5.03
C PRO A 233 -10.34 8.51 -5.19
N GLU A 234 -10.34 9.71 -4.60
CA GLU A 234 -9.22 10.64 -4.71
C GLU A 234 -7.90 9.99 -4.31
N GLY A 235 -6.90 10.15 -5.17
CA GLY A 235 -5.56 9.59 -4.98
C GLY A 235 -5.51 8.06 -4.93
N TYR A 236 -6.54 7.33 -5.38
CA TYR A 236 -6.52 5.88 -5.53
C TYR A 236 -5.54 5.49 -6.64
N ARG A 237 -4.76 4.44 -6.43
CA ARG A 237 -3.63 4.05 -7.29
C ARG A 237 -3.74 2.58 -7.67
N ILE A 238 -3.04 2.17 -8.72
CA ILE A 238 -2.94 0.74 -9.10
C ILE A 238 -2.28 -0.13 -8.02
N SER A 239 -1.70 0.46 -6.98
CA SER A 239 -1.21 -0.25 -5.80
C SER A 239 -2.29 -0.55 -4.77
N ASP A 240 -3.44 0.12 -4.82
CA ASP A 240 -4.54 -0.09 -3.87
C ASP A 240 -5.29 -1.38 -4.20
N LEU A 241 -6.09 -1.94 -3.26
CA LEU A 241 -6.67 -3.27 -3.43
C LEU A 241 -7.78 -3.29 -4.49
N GLY A 242 -7.82 -4.33 -5.30
CA GLY A 242 -8.88 -4.56 -6.28
C GLY A 242 -8.38 -4.78 -7.70
N LEU A 243 -9.30 -4.77 -8.65
CA LEU A 243 -9.04 -4.81 -10.09
C LEU A 243 -8.74 -3.38 -10.56
N LEU A 244 -7.50 -3.12 -10.99
CA LEU A 244 -7.04 -1.74 -11.14
C LEU A 244 -6.33 -1.43 -12.46
N ASN A 245 -6.05 -2.45 -13.26
CA ASN A 245 -5.32 -2.28 -14.52
C ASN A 245 -5.60 -3.44 -15.47
N VAL A 246 -5.57 -3.13 -16.75
CA VAL A 246 -5.55 -4.12 -17.83
C VAL A 246 -4.40 -3.83 -18.78
N ALA A 247 -3.85 -4.88 -19.41
CA ALA A 247 -2.81 -4.70 -20.42
C ALA A 247 -3.29 -5.10 -21.81
N LEU A 248 -2.99 -4.24 -22.78
CA LEU A 248 -3.14 -4.52 -24.20
C LEU A 248 -1.79 -5.00 -24.76
N GLY A 249 -1.74 -6.25 -25.17
CA GLY A 249 -0.54 -6.95 -25.61
C GLY A 249 -0.28 -6.87 -27.10
N PHE A 250 1.00 -6.74 -27.44
CA PHE A 250 1.53 -6.70 -28.81
C PHE A 250 2.64 -7.72 -28.97
N ARG A 251 2.61 -8.50 -30.07
CA ARG A 251 3.73 -9.34 -30.52
C ARG A 251 4.62 -8.64 -31.55
N ASP A 252 4.12 -7.55 -32.12
CA ASP A 252 4.85 -6.70 -33.06
C ASP A 252 5.27 -5.41 -32.35
N ARG A 253 6.58 -5.17 -32.30
CA ARG A 253 7.17 -4.00 -31.69
C ARG A 253 6.74 -2.71 -32.37
N LYS A 254 6.64 -2.71 -33.72
CA LYS A 254 6.22 -1.52 -34.45
C LYS A 254 4.78 -1.15 -34.11
N ALA A 255 3.87 -2.13 -34.03
CA ALA A 255 2.49 -1.89 -33.61
C ALA A 255 2.39 -1.32 -32.18
N PHE A 256 3.24 -1.77 -31.26
CA PHE A 256 3.36 -1.17 -29.93
C PHE A 256 3.83 0.30 -29.99
N ASP A 257 4.90 0.58 -30.73
CA ASP A 257 5.47 1.93 -30.85
C ASP A 257 4.46 2.89 -31.53
N ASP A 258 3.68 2.39 -32.51
CA ASP A 258 2.63 3.14 -33.19
C ASP A 258 1.47 3.47 -32.21
N ALA A 259 1.04 2.52 -31.37
CA ALA A 259 0.01 2.74 -30.35
C ALA A 259 0.46 3.77 -29.29
N VAL A 260 1.69 3.67 -28.81
CA VAL A 260 2.27 4.64 -27.87
C VAL A 260 2.30 6.05 -28.46
N ARG A 261 2.67 6.15 -29.73
CA ARG A 261 2.68 7.45 -30.45
C ARG A 261 1.27 8.00 -30.59
N GLY A 262 0.31 7.18 -31.00
CA GLY A 262 -1.10 7.56 -31.14
C GLY A 262 -1.68 8.10 -29.83
N CYS A 263 -1.43 7.44 -28.72
CA CYS A 263 -1.84 7.95 -27.39
C CYS A 263 -1.27 9.34 -27.11
N ARG A 264 0.03 9.53 -27.34
CA ARG A 264 0.70 10.83 -27.10
C ARG A 264 0.17 11.94 -28.00
N GLU A 265 -0.04 11.66 -29.30
CA GLU A 265 -0.57 12.63 -30.27
C GLU A 265 -2.02 13.01 -29.93
N ALA A 266 -2.79 12.11 -29.34
CA ALA A 266 -4.15 12.36 -28.86
C ALA A 266 -4.22 13.06 -27.49
N GLY A 267 -3.06 13.29 -26.83
CA GLY A 267 -2.96 13.97 -25.54
C GLY A 267 -3.08 13.04 -24.32
N PHE A 268 -3.04 11.71 -24.51
CA PHE A 268 -3.00 10.76 -23.40
C PHE A 268 -1.55 10.45 -23.00
N GLU A 269 -1.22 10.82 -21.78
CA GLU A 269 0.15 10.69 -21.27
C GLU A 269 0.35 9.39 -20.49
N GLY A 270 1.58 8.86 -20.56
CA GLY A 270 2.00 7.76 -19.71
C GLY A 270 2.57 8.25 -18.37
N ASN A 271 2.67 7.35 -17.39
CA ASN A 271 3.36 7.63 -16.12
C ASN A 271 4.83 8.03 -16.30
N GLY A 272 5.41 7.75 -17.47
CA GLY A 272 6.77 8.06 -17.89
C GLY A 272 7.01 7.62 -19.33
N PRO A 273 8.25 7.70 -19.82
CA PRO A 273 8.59 7.21 -21.15
C PRO A 273 8.41 5.68 -21.23
N ALA A 274 8.10 5.19 -22.43
CA ALA A 274 8.05 3.75 -22.69
C ALA A 274 9.40 3.10 -22.34
N LEU A 275 9.35 2.04 -21.53
CA LEU A 275 10.53 1.27 -21.16
C LEU A 275 10.76 0.16 -22.18
N HIS A 276 11.97 0.08 -22.71
CA HIS A 276 12.37 -0.92 -23.69
C HIS A 276 13.50 -1.78 -23.12
N LEU A 277 13.21 -3.07 -22.90
CA LEU A 277 14.15 -4.03 -22.30
C LEU A 277 14.46 -5.21 -23.24
N GLY A 278 14.73 -4.90 -24.51
CA GLY A 278 15.06 -5.90 -25.51
C GLY A 278 13.85 -6.72 -25.94
N ALA A 279 13.63 -7.87 -25.30
CA ALA A 279 12.55 -8.80 -25.63
C ALA A 279 11.14 -8.33 -25.23
N TRP A 280 11.02 -7.26 -24.46
CA TRP A 280 9.75 -6.71 -24.05
C TRP A 280 9.82 -5.18 -23.85
N SER A 281 8.66 -4.56 -23.94
CA SER A 281 8.51 -3.11 -23.72
C SER A 281 7.18 -2.83 -23.06
N VAL A 282 7.14 -1.78 -22.23
CA VAL A 282 5.97 -1.45 -21.44
C VAL A 282 5.82 0.06 -21.25
N ILE A 283 4.59 0.52 -21.23
CA ILE A 283 4.18 1.83 -20.75
C ILE A 283 2.78 1.72 -20.14
N TYR A 284 2.54 2.45 -19.07
CA TYR A 284 1.21 2.65 -18.50
C TYR A 284 0.69 4.00 -18.99
N VAL A 285 -0.38 3.98 -19.75
CA VAL A 285 -1.05 5.17 -20.28
C VAL A 285 -2.31 5.38 -19.44
N ASN A 286 -2.58 6.62 -19.07
CA ASN A 286 -3.78 6.95 -18.32
C ASN A 286 -4.79 7.63 -19.27
N ASP A 287 -6.04 7.20 -19.22
CA ASP A 287 -7.10 7.94 -19.84
C ASP A 287 -7.40 9.23 -19.04
N ASP A 288 -8.31 10.05 -19.54
CA ASP A 288 -8.68 11.30 -18.87
C ASP A 288 -9.77 11.13 -17.78
N GLN A 289 -10.16 9.89 -17.47
CA GLN A 289 -11.12 9.53 -16.42
C GLN A 289 -10.50 8.77 -15.24
N GLY A 290 -9.17 8.51 -15.29
CA GLY A 290 -8.43 7.88 -14.22
C GLY A 290 -8.13 6.38 -14.43
N PHE A 291 -8.49 5.81 -15.58
CA PHE A 291 -8.14 4.43 -15.90
C PHE A 291 -6.70 4.30 -16.35
N SER A 292 -5.96 3.41 -15.72
CA SER A 292 -4.61 3.04 -16.14
C SER A 292 -4.69 1.83 -17.07
N VAL A 293 -4.13 1.95 -18.26
CA VAL A 293 -4.03 0.87 -19.25
C VAL A 293 -2.57 0.63 -19.57
N GLU A 294 -2.13 -0.60 -19.43
CA GLU A 294 -0.78 -1.01 -19.82
C GLU A 294 -0.73 -1.35 -21.30
N LEU A 295 0.21 -0.77 -22.02
CA LEU A 295 0.59 -1.26 -23.34
C LEU A 295 1.85 -2.11 -23.17
N LEU A 296 1.79 -3.38 -23.59
CA LEU A 296 2.85 -4.36 -23.37
C LEU A 296 3.26 -5.04 -24.69
N HIS A 297 4.52 -4.90 -25.07
CA HIS A 297 5.10 -5.70 -26.13
C HIS A 297 5.93 -6.84 -25.54
N VAL A 298 5.73 -8.06 -26.02
CA VAL A 298 6.52 -9.25 -25.64
C VAL A 298 6.84 -10.09 -26.86
N GLU A 299 8.12 -10.33 -27.08
CA GLU A 299 8.58 -11.26 -28.10
C GLU A 299 8.08 -12.69 -27.82
N PRO A 300 7.59 -13.46 -28.83
CA PRO A 300 7.02 -14.78 -28.60
C PRO A 300 7.94 -15.78 -27.88
N TRP A 301 9.25 -15.69 -28.11
CA TRP A 301 10.24 -16.54 -27.43
C TRP A 301 10.47 -16.16 -25.96
N TYR A 302 10.03 -14.95 -25.54
CA TYR A 302 10.16 -14.47 -24.17
C TYR A 302 8.87 -14.60 -23.33
N GLU A 303 7.74 -14.98 -23.95
CA GLU A 303 6.43 -15.15 -23.28
C GLU A 303 6.52 -16.02 -22.02
N ARG A 304 7.31 -17.10 -22.08
CA ARG A 304 7.49 -17.99 -20.91
C ARG A 304 8.16 -17.29 -19.72
N GLN A 305 9.11 -16.42 -19.96
CA GLN A 305 9.81 -15.66 -18.94
C GLN A 305 8.90 -14.60 -18.31
N MET A 306 8.00 -14.04 -19.10
CA MET A 306 7.00 -13.06 -18.68
C MET A 306 5.73 -13.69 -18.09
N GLY A 307 5.70 -15.00 -17.84
CA GLY A 307 4.59 -15.67 -17.17
C GLY A 307 3.39 -16.01 -18.04
N PHE A 308 3.43 -15.81 -19.37
CA PHE A 308 2.35 -16.17 -20.30
C PHE A 308 2.27 -17.67 -20.63
N ARG A 309 3.12 -18.45 -20.03
CA ARG A 309 3.13 -19.92 -20.16
C ARG A 309 3.27 -20.55 -18.78
N PRO A 310 2.59 -21.66 -18.51
CA PRO A 310 2.69 -22.29 -17.21
C PRO A 310 4.10 -22.80 -16.92
N ARG A 311 4.37 -22.82 -15.64
CA ARG A 311 5.60 -23.38 -15.07
C ARG A 311 5.24 -24.49 -14.07
N PRO A 312 5.71 -25.72 -14.30
CA PRO A 312 5.29 -26.90 -13.51
C PRO A 312 5.74 -26.90 -12.05
N THR A 313 6.48 -25.95 -11.59
CA THR A 313 6.75 -25.71 -10.16
C THR A 313 7.19 -24.27 -9.96
N PRO A 314 6.39 -23.45 -9.28
CA PRO A 314 6.88 -22.15 -8.89
C PRO A 314 7.86 -22.31 -7.73
N ARG A 315 9.13 -22.38 -8.02
CA ARG A 315 10.10 -21.97 -7.02
C ARG A 315 9.96 -20.45 -6.92
N VAL A 316 9.31 -20.00 -5.87
CA VAL A 316 9.48 -18.62 -5.39
C VAL A 316 10.99 -18.38 -5.40
N ALA A 317 11.44 -17.34 -6.11
CA ALA A 317 12.86 -17.04 -6.20
C ALA A 317 13.46 -17.13 -4.78
N PRO A 318 14.66 -17.71 -4.59
CA PRO A 318 15.20 -18.06 -3.29
C PRO A 318 15.39 -16.89 -2.32
N PHE A 319 15.14 -15.65 -2.76
CA PHE A 319 15.16 -14.41 -1.97
C PHE A 319 13.84 -14.03 -1.33
N ALA A 320 12.74 -14.72 -1.60
CA ALA A 320 11.58 -14.63 -0.74
C ALA A 320 11.97 -15.28 0.59
N ARG A 321 12.48 -14.48 1.53
CA ARG A 321 12.61 -14.92 2.91
C ARG A 321 11.29 -15.59 3.27
N ARG A 322 11.35 -16.81 3.75
CA ARG A 322 10.25 -17.43 4.47
C ARG A 322 9.91 -16.53 5.65
N THR A 323 9.04 -15.57 5.42
CA THR A 323 8.23 -15.07 6.51
C THR A 323 7.37 -16.28 6.86
N PRO A 324 7.39 -16.78 8.09
CA PRO A 324 6.48 -17.84 8.48
C PRO A 324 5.10 -17.39 8.04
N ALA A 325 4.32 -18.31 7.48
CA ALA A 325 2.92 -18.07 7.15
C ALA A 325 2.15 -17.78 8.45
N ARG A 326 2.36 -16.62 9.05
CA ARG A 326 1.36 -15.97 9.85
C ARG A 326 0.34 -15.52 8.81
N THR A 327 -0.74 -16.27 8.73
CA THR A 327 -2.01 -15.83 8.18
C THR A 327 -2.10 -14.34 8.45
N VAL A 328 -2.05 -13.51 7.41
CA VAL A 328 -2.63 -12.19 7.49
C VAL A 328 -4.13 -12.49 7.61
N ARG A 329 -4.58 -12.84 8.83
CA ARG A 329 -5.93 -12.56 9.23
C ARG A 329 -6.14 -11.13 8.75
N GLN A 330 -7.31 -10.82 8.17
CA GLN A 330 -7.78 -9.48 7.84
C GLN A 330 -6.99 -8.48 8.66
N ALA A 331 -6.23 -7.57 8.00
CA ALA A 331 -5.32 -6.69 8.72
C ALA A 331 -6.09 -6.20 9.93
N GLN A 332 -5.71 -6.65 11.13
CA GLN A 332 -6.57 -6.46 12.29
C GLN A 332 -6.52 -4.97 12.51
N ARG A 333 -7.55 -4.28 12.03
CA ARG A 333 -7.76 -2.87 12.32
C ARG A 333 -7.72 -2.76 13.82
N PHE A 334 -7.01 -1.80 14.31
CA PHE A 334 -7.03 -1.48 15.71
C PHE A 334 -8.36 -0.79 16.02
N GLY A 335 -8.98 -1.16 17.12
CA GLY A 335 -10.23 -0.54 17.55
C GLY A 335 -9.99 0.88 18.05
N LYS A 336 -8.96 1.06 18.91
CA LYS A 336 -8.61 2.35 19.49
C LYS A 336 -7.11 2.50 19.64
N ALA A 337 -6.59 3.63 19.19
CA ALA A 337 -5.17 3.97 19.20
C ALA A 337 -4.85 5.17 20.05
N VAL A 338 -3.84 5.06 20.90
CA VAL A 338 -3.15 6.19 21.52
C VAL A 338 -1.97 6.59 20.64
N ILE A 339 -1.89 7.86 20.26
CA ILE A 339 -0.78 8.41 19.46
C ILE A 339 -0.15 9.56 20.26
N THR A 340 1.12 9.43 20.65
CA THR A 340 1.86 10.49 21.33
C THR A 340 2.73 11.28 20.36
N GLY A 341 2.91 12.59 20.65
CA GLY A 341 3.51 13.50 19.69
C GLY A 341 2.61 13.70 18.46
N ALA A 342 1.29 13.64 18.69
CA ALA A 342 0.27 13.59 17.64
C ALA A 342 0.24 14.85 16.76
N ALA A 343 0.53 16.03 17.32
CA ALA A 343 0.61 17.29 16.57
C ALA A 343 1.94 17.44 15.79
N GLY A 344 2.91 16.54 16.00
CA GLY A 344 4.20 16.53 15.30
C GLY A 344 4.09 16.04 13.86
N GLY A 345 5.15 16.25 13.06
CA GLY A 345 5.10 15.95 11.62
C GLY A 345 4.74 14.50 11.27
N ILE A 346 5.34 13.51 11.95
CA ILE A 346 5.01 12.09 11.73
C ILE A 346 3.71 11.73 12.45
N GLY A 347 3.51 12.20 13.69
CA GLY A 347 2.33 11.88 14.50
C GLY A 347 1.03 12.33 13.84
N ARG A 348 1.00 13.55 13.27
CA ARG A 348 -0.14 14.10 12.52
C ARG A 348 -0.54 13.20 11.35
N GLU A 349 0.43 12.77 10.58
CA GLU A 349 0.15 11.90 9.43
C GLU A 349 -0.27 10.48 9.85
N LEU A 350 0.26 9.97 10.97
CA LEU A 350 -0.20 8.69 11.56
C LEU A 350 -1.63 8.78 12.06
N ALA A 351 -2.01 9.89 12.70
CA ALA A 351 -3.39 10.13 13.14
C ALA A 351 -4.36 10.18 11.96
N ARG A 352 -3.99 10.86 10.85
CA ARG A 352 -4.79 10.86 9.62
C ARG A 352 -4.98 9.45 9.06
N LEU A 353 -3.89 8.68 8.92
CA LEU A 353 -3.97 7.31 8.39
C LEU A 353 -4.83 6.39 9.25
N ALA A 354 -4.69 6.48 10.58
CA ALA A 354 -5.47 5.65 11.48
C ALA A 354 -6.96 6.08 11.51
N GLY A 355 -7.25 7.39 11.42
CA GLY A 355 -8.62 7.91 11.29
C GLY A 355 -9.26 7.52 9.95
N GLU A 356 -8.55 7.62 8.84
CA GLU A 356 -8.98 7.15 7.51
C GLU A 356 -9.35 5.65 7.54
N ASP A 357 -8.68 4.85 8.38
CA ASP A 357 -8.93 3.41 8.58
C ASP A 357 -10.11 3.13 9.55
N GLY A 358 -10.70 4.17 10.15
CA GLY A 358 -11.81 4.06 11.10
C GLY A 358 -11.39 3.63 12.51
N THR A 359 -10.12 3.83 12.88
CA THR A 359 -9.63 3.63 14.24
C THR A 359 -10.03 4.81 15.11
N SER A 360 -10.63 4.58 16.30
CA SER A 360 -10.85 5.63 17.31
C SER A 360 -9.52 6.13 17.84
N LEU A 361 -9.35 7.44 17.95
CA LEU A 361 -8.07 8.07 18.23
C LEU A 361 -8.07 8.77 19.60
N VAL A 362 -7.04 8.49 20.38
CA VAL A 362 -6.68 9.26 21.57
C VAL A 362 -5.33 9.94 21.27
N LEU A 363 -5.37 11.22 21.03
CA LEU A 363 -4.22 12.01 20.61
C LEU A 363 -3.60 12.72 21.80
N VAL A 364 -2.31 12.49 22.02
CA VAL A 364 -1.59 13.07 23.18
C VAL A 364 -0.44 13.93 22.66
N ASP A 365 -0.41 15.18 23.09
CA ASP A 365 0.72 16.09 22.82
C ASP A 365 0.88 17.10 23.97
N ARG A 366 1.97 17.87 23.94
CA ARG A 366 2.26 18.87 24.95
C ARG A 366 1.24 20.02 24.93
N PRO A 367 1.00 20.69 26.06
CA PRO A 367 0.17 21.89 26.11
C PRO A 367 0.62 22.96 25.11
N GLY A 368 -0.35 23.59 24.44
CA GLY A 368 -0.10 24.60 23.42
C GLY A 368 0.42 24.07 22.10
N SER A 369 0.34 22.78 21.86
CA SER A 369 0.58 22.19 20.53
C SER A 369 -0.62 22.41 19.59
N ALA A 370 -0.46 22.10 18.30
CA ALA A 370 -1.53 22.24 17.31
C ALA A 370 -2.50 21.02 17.30
N LEU A 371 -2.89 20.52 18.49
CA LEU A 371 -3.87 19.42 18.60
C LEU A 371 -5.25 19.85 18.10
N GLY A 372 -5.67 21.08 18.40
CA GLY A 372 -6.97 21.60 17.95
C GLY A 372 -7.09 21.61 16.42
N ASP A 373 -6.07 22.11 15.72
CA ASP A 373 -6.02 22.11 14.26
C ASP A 373 -6.10 20.68 13.71
N LEU A 374 -5.42 19.72 14.37
CA LEU A 374 -5.45 18.32 13.93
C LEU A 374 -6.84 17.69 14.11
N VAL A 375 -7.57 18.02 15.18
CA VAL A 375 -8.95 17.54 15.38
C VAL A 375 -9.86 18.07 14.29
N GLU A 376 -9.73 19.33 13.89
CA GLU A 376 -10.49 19.90 12.77
C GLU A 376 -10.18 19.19 11.45
N GLU A 377 -8.92 18.85 11.20
CA GLU A 377 -8.49 18.09 10.01
C GLU A 377 -9.01 16.65 9.99
N LEU A 378 -9.28 16.06 11.14
CA LEU A 378 -9.81 14.71 11.31
C LEU A 378 -11.35 14.68 11.36
N ALA A 379 -12.02 15.69 10.83
CA ALA A 379 -13.48 15.81 10.82
C ALA A 379 -14.12 14.50 10.30
N GLY A 380 -14.96 13.89 11.15
CA GLY A 380 -15.62 12.60 10.88
C GLY A 380 -14.95 11.37 11.50
N ALA A 381 -13.75 11.47 12.05
CA ALA A 381 -13.15 10.42 12.88
C ALA A 381 -13.56 10.59 14.36
N ASP A 382 -13.57 9.48 15.11
CA ASP A 382 -13.76 9.49 16.57
C ASP A 382 -12.43 9.87 17.23
N VAL A 383 -12.32 11.09 17.72
CA VAL A 383 -11.05 11.69 18.22
C VAL A 383 -11.24 12.31 19.59
N GLU A 384 -10.39 11.92 20.52
CA GLU A 384 -10.25 12.56 21.83
C GLU A 384 -8.80 13.01 22.05
N THR A 385 -8.61 14.09 22.84
CA THR A 385 -7.29 14.69 23.04
C THR A 385 -6.93 14.79 24.50
N PHE A 386 -5.65 14.55 24.80
CA PHE A 386 -5.04 14.78 26.11
C PHE A 386 -3.81 15.67 25.95
N GLU A 387 -3.70 16.68 26.81
CA GLU A 387 -2.46 17.46 26.90
C GLU A 387 -1.57 16.90 28.01
N ALA A 388 -0.30 16.64 27.69
CA ALA A 388 0.70 16.18 28.64
C ALA A 388 2.10 16.70 28.28
N ASP A 389 2.82 17.24 29.26
CA ASP A 389 4.24 17.53 29.10
C ASP A 389 5.05 16.26 29.33
N PHE A 390 5.67 15.75 28.28
CA PHE A 390 6.46 14.52 28.34
C PHE A 390 7.79 14.67 29.13
N ALA A 391 8.17 15.88 29.50
CA ALA A 391 9.30 16.15 30.40
C ALA A 391 8.91 16.11 31.87
N ASP A 392 7.61 16.31 32.20
CA ASP A 392 7.05 16.15 33.53
C ASP A 392 6.46 14.75 33.70
N LEU A 393 7.29 13.83 34.16
CA LEU A 393 6.92 12.41 34.26
C LEU A 393 5.83 12.14 35.28
N ASP A 394 5.76 12.92 36.36
CA ASP A 394 4.73 12.79 37.42
C ASP A 394 3.35 13.24 36.87
N ALA A 395 3.32 14.36 36.15
CA ALA A 395 2.10 14.81 35.48
C ALA A 395 1.66 13.85 34.36
N LEU A 396 2.62 13.30 33.62
CA LEU A 396 2.34 12.30 32.59
C LEU A 396 1.79 11.01 33.18
N ASP A 397 2.30 10.55 34.33
CA ASP A 397 1.82 9.35 35.03
C ASP A 397 0.34 9.50 35.41
N ALA A 398 -0.03 10.64 35.99
CA ALA A 398 -1.42 10.96 36.33
C ALA A 398 -2.31 11.01 35.06
N THR A 399 -1.80 11.58 33.96
CA THR A 399 -2.51 11.63 32.68
C THR A 399 -2.70 10.24 32.08
N ALA A 400 -1.67 9.39 32.12
CA ALA A 400 -1.72 8.02 31.63
C ALA A 400 -2.70 7.16 32.44
N ALA A 401 -2.74 7.32 33.76
CA ALA A 401 -3.72 6.65 34.63
C ALA A 401 -5.17 7.05 34.29
N LYS A 402 -5.41 8.34 34.07
CA LYS A 402 -6.70 8.85 33.62
C LYS A 402 -7.08 8.26 32.26
N LEU A 403 -6.17 8.32 31.28
CA LEU A 403 -6.37 7.82 29.92
C LEU A 403 -6.80 6.35 29.92
N VAL A 404 -6.13 5.48 30.67
CA VAL A 404 -6.48 4.05 30.74
C VAL A 404 -7.83 3.83 31.42
N THR A 405 -8.18 4.67 32.41
CA THR A 405 -9.48 4.60 33.07
C THR A 405 -10.63 4.96 32.10
N GLU A 406 -10.46 5.98 31.29
CA GLU A 406 -11.44 6.45 30.32
C GLU A 406 -11.45 5.60 29.06
N HIS A 407 -10.31 5.02 28.68
CA HIS A 407 -10.13 4.20 27.47
C HIS A 407 -9.51 2.83 27.78
N PRO A 408 -10.18 1.95 28.52
CA PRO A 408 -9.66 0.63 28.88
C PRO A 408 -9.55 -0.32 27.66
N ASP A 409 -10.15 0.04 26.53
CA ASP A 409 -10.23 -0.71 25.29
C ASP A 409 -9.08 -0.42 24.30
N VAL A 410 -8.17 0.49 24.60
CA VAL A 410 -7.00 0.81 23.75
C VAL A 410 -6.21 -0.45 23.40
N ASP A 411 -6.04 -0.73 22.12
CA ASP A 411 -5.31 -1.89 21.61
C ASP A 411 -4.09 -1.54 20.75
N LEU A 412 -3.85 -0.22 20.54
CA LEU A 412 -2.64 0.29 19.88
C LEU A 412 -2.05 1.48 20.65
N LEU A 413 -0.74 1.45 20.91
CA LEU A 413 0.06 2.60 21.30
C LEU A 413 1.08 2.93 20.21
N ILE A 414 1.04 4.14 19.66
CA ILE A 414 2.11 4.69 18.82
C ILE A 414 2.90 5.70 19.66
N ALA A 415 4.05 5.28 20.14
CA ALA A 415 4.95 6.06 20.98
C ALA A 415 5.85 6.93 20.08
N GLY A 416 5.34 8.12 19.71
CA GLY A 416 5.94 9.04 18.74
C GLY A 416 6.47 10.34 19.33
N ALA A 417 6.18 10.66 20.60
CA ALA A 417 6.73 11.84 21.25
C ALA A 417 8.26 11.79 21.29
N GLY A 418 8.90 12.92 21.03
CA GLY A 418 10.34 12.99 21.05
C GLY A 418 10.87 14.40 20.78
N VAL A 419 12.10 14.63 21.21
CA VAL A 419 12.88 15.85 20.97
C VAL A 419 14.26 15.47 20.48
N ASP A 420 14.88 16.36 19.71
CA ASP A 420 16.25 16.22 19.21
C ASP A 420 16.97 17.56 19.40
N ARG A 421 17.99 17.57 20.27
CA ARG A 421 18.77 18.75 20.63
C ARG A 421 20.25 18.42 20.55
N ALA A 422 20.86 18.80 19.43
CA ALA A 422 22.27 18.57 19.20
C ALA A 422 23.14 19.34 20.21
N GLN A 423 24.09 18.67 20.83
CA GLN A 423 25.04 19.25 21.78
C GLN A 423 26.46 18.75 21.52
N SER A 424 27.43 19.67 21.57
CA SER A 424 28.84 19.28 21.61
C SER A 424 29.20 18.76 23.02
N ILE A 425 29.91 17.64 23.10
CA ILE A 425 30.46 17.12 24.37
C ILE A 425 31.37 18.14 25.07
N LEU A 426 32.01 19.05 24.32
CA LEU A 426 32.82 20.10 24.90
C LEU A 426 32.02 21.23 25.61
N LYS A 427 30.72 21.33 25.32
CA LYS A 427 29.77 22.28 25.92
C LYS A 427 28.49 21.56 26.34
N PHE A 428 28.64 20.38 26.95
CA PHE A 428 27.53 19.48 27.26
C PHE A 428 26.75 19.94 28.48
N ASP A 429 25.44 20.11 28.34
CA ASP A 429 24.53 20.35 29.45
C ASP A 429 23.78 19.07 29.79
N TRP A 430 24.12 18.45 30.91
CA TRP A 430 23.50 17.22 31.38
C TRP A 430 22.00 17.40 31.73
N ARG A 431 21.57 18.62 32.10
CA ARG A 431 20.17 18.89 32.43
C ARG A 431 19.31 18.80 31.14
N GLN A 432 19.77 19.41 30.06
CA GLN A 432 19.15 19.27 28.75
C GLN A 432 19.17 17.81 28.27
N ALA A 433 20.27 17.10 28.48
CA ALA A 433 20.37 15.69 28.15
C ALA A 433 19.36 14.84 28.97
N ARG A 434 19.16 15.16 30.25
CA ARG A 434 18.16 14.52 31.09
C ARG A 434 16.76 14.71 30.50
N GLU A 435 16.37 15.93 30.13
CA GLU A 435 15.08 16.19 29.48
C GLU A 435 14.92 15.39 28.17
N ASP A 436 16.00 15.22 27.39
CA ASP A 436 15.96 14.39 26.18
C ASP A 436 15.67 12.93 26.52
N PHE A 437 16.22 12.40 27.60
CA PHE A 437 15.91 11.06 28.09
C PHE A 437 14.49 10.97 28.66
N ASP A 438 14.06 11.96 29.43
CA ASP A 438 12.71 12.02 29.99
C ASP A 438 11.67 11.95 28.86
N VAL A 439 11.79 12.78 27.82
CA VAL A 439 10.86 12.82 26.70
C VAL A 439 11.00 11.60 25.75
N ASN A 440 12.21 11.23 25.33
CA ASN A 440 12.42 10.23 24.28
C ASN A 440 12.31 8.77 24.77
N ALA A 441 12.57 8.53 26.06
CA ALA A 441 12.61 7.20 26.64
C ALA A 441 11.66 7.03 27.82
N LEU A 442 11.83 7.79 28.92
CA LEU A 442 11.12 7.54 30.17
C LEU A 442 9.61 7.80 30.05
N SER A 443 9.19 8.82 29.33
CA SER A 443 7.77 9.08 29.03
C SER A 443 7.06 7.87 28.42
N ASN A 444 7.73 7.16 27.51
CA ASN A 444 7.18 5.96 26.90
C ASN A 444 7.05 4.81 27.91
N LEU A 445 7.97 4.71 28.87
CA LEU A 445 7.89 3.71 29.93
C LEU A 445 6.71 4.00 30.87
N VAL A 446 6.48 5.27 31.21
CA VAL A 446 5.31 5.70 31.99
C VAL A 446 4.02 5.26 31.30
N LEU A 447 3.85 5.57 30.03
CA LEU A 447 2.66 5.16 29.26
C LEU A 447 2.48 3.64 29.22
N LEU A 448 3.57 2.89 29.02
CA LEU A 448 3.53 1.43 29.00
C LEU A 448 3.15 0.83 30.35
N THR A 449 3.51 1.48 31.47
CA THR A 449 3.13 1.04 32.82
C THR A 449 1.62 0.96 32.99
N HIS A 450 0.87 1.88 32.38
CA HIS A 450 -0.59 1.92 32.45
C HIS A 450 -1.29 1.13 31.35
N LEU A 451 -0.84 1.24 30.10
CA LEU A 451 -1.52 0.64 28.93
C LEU A 451 -1.29 -0.87 28.81
N VAL A 452 -0.08 -1.35 29.10
CA VAL A 452 0.28 -2.76 28.87
C VAL A 452 -0.50 -3.73 29.77
N PRO A 453 -0.72 -3.48 31.06
CA PRO A 453 -1.52 -4.38 31.91
C PRO A 453 -2.93 -4.58 31.33
N ALA A 454 -3.62 -3.51 30.96
CA ALA A 454 -4.97 -3.58 30.38
C ALA A 454 -4.99 -4.33 29.04
N MET A 455 -3.97 -4.15 28.19
CA MET A 455 -3.80 -4.94 26.96
C MET A 455 -3.55 -6.42 27.27
N ALA A 456 -2.74 -6.73 28.29
CA ALA A 456 -2.40 -8.10 28.68
C ALA A 456 -3.60 -8.86 29.25
N GLU A 457 -4.45 -8.21 30.04
CA GLU A 457 -5.70 -8.78 30.54
C GLU A 457 -6.65 -9.18 29.41
N ARG A 458 -6.69 -8.39 28.33
CA ARG A 458 -7.48 -8.69 27.12
C ARG A 458 -6.81 -9.68 26.18
N GLY A 459 -5.54 -10.06 26.42
CA GLY A 459 -4.75 -10.95 25.57
C GLY A 459 -4.47 -10.38 24.18
N ARG A 460 -4.58 -9.06 24.01
CA ARG A 460 -4.34 -8.38 22.72
C ARG A 460 -3.85 -6.95 22.91
N GLY A 461 -2.84 -6.58 22.12
CA GLY A 461 -2.31 -5.22 22.09
C GLY A 461 -1.14 -5.10 21.12
N HIS A 462 -0.85 -3.87 20.72
CA HIS A 462 0.31 -3.57 19.90
C HIS A 462 0.96 -2.25 20.32
N VAL A 463 2.29 -2.24 20.35
CA VAL A 463 3.09 -1.04 20.64
C VAL A 463 4.00 -0.76 19.46
N THR A 464 3.91 0.43 18.89
CA THR A 464 4.84 0.94 17.89
C THR A 464 5.74 1.99 18.54
N ALA A 465 7.01 1.64 18.76
CA ALA A 465 8.00 2.51 19.37
C ALA A 465 8.84 3.21 18.29
N ILE A 466 8.72 4.54 18.20
CA ILE A 466 9.48 5.32 17.21
C ILE A 466 10.85 5.70 17.80
N ALA A 467 11.85 4.86 17.50
CA ALA A 467 13.26 5.08 17.82
C ALA A 467 13.93 6.01 16.77
N SER A 468 15.15 5.70 16.33
CA SER A 468 15.88 6.42 15.27
C SER A 468 17.04 5.56 14.75
N LEU A 469 17.52 5.81 13.54
CA LEU A 469 18.82 5.27 13.07
C LEU A 469 19.97 5.66 14.00
N ALA A 470 19.89 6.85 14.63
CA ALA A 470 20.86 7.30 15.63
C ALA A 470 20.84 6.44 16.92
N GLY A 471 19.76 5.70 17.19
CA GLY A 471 19.69 4.73 18.25
C GLY A 471 20.38 3.39 17.97
N LEU A 472 20.75 3.14 16.70
CA LEU A 472 21.52 1.95 16.30
C LEU A 472 23.04 2.18 16.41
N VAL A 473 23.46 3.42 16.16
CA VAL A 473 24.86 3.81 16.22
C VAL A 473 24.94 5.26 16.72
N GLY A 474 25.79 5.51 17.72
CA GLY A 474 25.95 6.85 18.28
C GLY A 474 26.47 7.84 17.25
N MET A 475 25.84 8.99 17.16
CA MET A 475 26.18 10.04 16.23
C MET A 475 26.91 11.19 16.95
N PRO A 476 27.98 11.75 16.37
CA PRO A 476 28.60 12.97 16.91
C PRO A 476 27.58 14.09 17.09
N TYR A 477 27.71 14.85 18.17
CA TYR A 477 26.82 15.94 18.59
C TYR A 477 25.40 15.51 19.02
N GLU A 478 25.02 14.26 18.88
CA GLU A 478 23.71 13.72 19.26
C GLU A 478 23.81 12.67 20.37
N ALA A 479 24.74 12.82 21.31
CA ALA A 479 25.00 11.80 22.32
C ALA A 479 23.77 11.49 23.19
N ALA A 480 23.05 12.53 23.67
CA ALA A 480 21.85 12.36 24.47
C ALA A 480 20.69 11.77 23.64
N TYR A 481 20.46 12.29 22.46
CA TYR A 481 19.45 11.79 21.52
C TYR A 481 19.70 10.32 21.14
N SER A 482 20.91 10.00 20.68
CA SER A 482 21.30 8.62 20.33
C SER A 482 21.13 7.68 21.52
N GLY A 483 21.56 8.09 22.71
CA GLY A 483 21.44 7.31 23.94
C GLY A 483 19.98 7.06 24.32
N SER A 484 19.13 8.08 24.29
CA SER A 484 17.71 7.97 24.63
C SER A 484 16.93 7.07 23.66
N LYS A 485 17.21 7.18 22.34
CA LYS A 485 16.59 6.34 21.31
C LYS A 485 17.10 4.89 21.34
N ALA A 486 18.36 4.66 21.74
CA ALA A 486 18.91 3.32 21.99
C ALA A 486 18.25 2.68 23.22
N ALA A 487 18.04 3.45 24.30
CA ALA A 487 17.35 3.00 25.52
C ALA A 487 15.92 2.52 25.19
N LEU A 488 15.14 3.31 24.47
CA LEU A 488 13.79 2.94 24.03
C LEU A 488 13.80 1.65 23.19
N SER A 489 14.72 1.53 22.23
CA SER A 489 14.84 0.34 21.39
C SER A 489 15.17 -0.92 22.20
N THR A 490 16.14 -0.84 23.10
CA THR A 490 16.53 -1.99 23.95
C THR A 490 15.39 -2.40 24.88
N PHE A 491 14.68 -1.42 25.46
CA PHE A 491 13.50 -1.68 26.27
C PHE A 491 12.41 -2.40 25.47
N ALA A 492 12.08 -1.90 24.27
CA ALA A 492 11.08 -2.53 23.41
C ALA A 492 11.42 -3.97 23.03
N GLN A 493 12.72 -4.29 22.86
CA GLN A 493 13.17 -5.67 22.61
C GLN A 493 12.91 -6.58 23.81
N SER A 494 13.22 -6.12 25.02
CA SER A 494 13.01 -6.87 26.26
C SER A 494 11.52 -7.09 26.52
N ALA A 495 10.73 -6.01 26.42
CA ALA A 495 9.28 -6.05 26.61
C ALA A 495 8.59 -6.98 25.61
N ARG A 496 9.01 -6.96 24.33
CA ARG A 496 8.48 -7.86 23.32
C ARG A 496 8.68 -9.33 23.68
N ALA A 497 9.91 -9.70 24.10
CA ALA A 497 10.22 -11.08 24.46
C ALA A 497 9.38 -11.59 25.64
N GLU A 498 9.05 -10.72 26.59
CA GLU A 498 8.23 -11.03 27.76
C GLU A 498 6.73 -11.09 27.43
N LEU A 499 6.24 -10.17 26.59
CA LEU A 499 4.80 -9.91 26.41
C LEU A 499 4.21 -10.61 25.17
N GLU A 500 5.03 -11.08 24.23
CA GLU A 500 4.54 -11.82 23.06
C GLU A 500 3.68 -13.05 23.42
N PRO A 501 4.03 -13.86 24.44
CA PRO A 501 3.18 -14.96 24.89
C PRO A 501 1.83 -14.52 25.46
N ARG A 502 1.69 -13.26 25.88
CA ARG A 502 0.46 -12.65 26.38
C ARG A 502 -0.36 -11.93 25.30
N GLY A 503 0.00 -12.12 24.02
CA GLY A 503 -0.71 -11.54 22.88
C GLY A 503 -0.38 -10.09 22.58
N ILE A 504 0.65 -9.51 23.20
CA ILE A 504 1.11 -8.14 22.95
C ILE A 504 2.32 -8.17 22.04
N THR A 505 2.27 -7.40 20.97
CA THR A 505 3.33 -7.34 19.97
C THR A 505 3.94 -5.93 19.89
N PHE A 506 5.19 -5.86 19.40
CA PHE A 506 5.93 -4.60 19.29
C PHE A 506 6.47 -4.40 17.88
N THR A 507 6.38 -3.17 17.39
CA THR A 507 7.10 -2.69 16.20
C THR A 507 8.12 -1.64 16.61
N GLU A 508 9.41 -1.91 16.40
CA GLU A 508 10.49 -0.93 16.56
C GLU A 508 10.71 -0.21 15.23
N VAL A 509 10.62 1.12 15.23
CA VAL A 509 10.81 1.93 14.04
C VAL A 509 12.09 2.74 14.15
N PHE A 510 12.92 2.68 13.12
CA PHE A 510 14.19 3.40 13.00
C PHE A 510 14.14 4.36 11.81
N PRO A 511 13.51 5.53 11.95
CA PRO A 511 13.53 6.55 10.91
C PRO A 511 14.93 7.13 10.73
N GLY A 512 15.28 7.43 9.49
CA GLY A 512 16.34 8.38 9.17
C GLY A 512 15.82 9.81 9.22
N PHE A 513 16.36 10.67 8.35
CA PHE A 513 15.92 12.07 8.31
C PHE A 513 14.54 12.21 7.68
N VAL A 514 13.59 12.72 8.48
CA VAL A 514 12.23 13.02 8.05
C VAL A 514 12.02 14.53 8.11
N ASP A 515 11.44 15.13 7.07
CA ASP A 515 11.23 16.58 6.95
C ASP A 515 10.14 17.07 7.92
N THR A 516 10.48 17.17 9.19
CA THR A 516 9.59 17.60 10.28
C THR A 516 10.04 18.93 10.86
N PRO A 517 9.14 19.66 11.58
CA PRO A 517 9.53 20.86 12.32
C PRO A 517 10.68 20.62 13.32
N MET A 518 10.71 19.44 13.96
CA MET A 518 11.81 19.03 14.86
C MET A 518 13.15 19.04 14.13
N PHE A 519 13.21 18.47 12.94
CA PHE A 519 14.43 18.41 12.17
C PHE A 519 14.83 19.78 11.60
N ARG A 520 13.85 20.59 11.13
CA ARG A 520 14.10 21.94 10.61
C ARG A 520 14.63 22.91 11.67
N ALA A 521 14.33 22.65 12.94
CA ALA A 521 14.86 23.43 14.06
C ALA A 521 16.36 23.19 14.32
N ASN A 522 16.87 22.02 13.88
CA ASN A 522 18.30 21.71 13.92
C ASN A 522 18.98 22.25 12.65
N ALA A 523 20.16 22.83 12.79
CA ALA A 523 20.90 23.51 11.69
C ALA A 523 21.51 22.53 10.66
N PHE A 524 20.94 21.34 10.51
CA PHE A 524 21.47 20.31 9.62
C PHE A 524 21.10 20.54 8.16
N LYS A 525 22.09 20.56 7.27
CA LYS A 525 21.87 20.54 5.83
C LYS A 525 22.02 19.10 5.33
N HIS A 526 20.90 18.47 5.03
CA HIS A 526 20.89 17.17 4.35
C HIS A 526 20.35 17.30 2.93
N THR A 527 20.86 16.45 2.03
CA THR A 527 20.47 16.44 0.62
C THR A 527 19.24 15.56 0.35
N TYR A 528 18.82 14.75 1.33
CA TYR A 528 17.70 13.82 1.16
C TYR A 528 16.89 13.65 2.45
N PHE A 529 15.58 13.89 2.32
CA PHE A 529 14.59 13.75 3.39
C PHE A 529 13.47 12.83 2.95
N VAL A 530 12.93 12.09 3.92
CA VAL A 530 11.65 11.38 3.74
C VAL A 530 10.52 12.36 4.08
N PRO A 531 9.52 12.55 3.20
CA PRO A 531 8.34 13.33 3.54
C PRO A 531 7.60 12.73 4.74
N PRO A 532 6.98 13.56 5.64
CA PRO A 532 6.27 13.07 6.82
C PRO A 532 5.17 12.05 6.48
N ARG A 533 4.36 12.32 5.47
CA ARG A 533 3.28 11.40 5.03
C ARG A 533 3.83 10.04 4.65
N GLU A 534 4.91 10.00 3.89
CA GLU A 534 5.55 8.76 3.49
C GLU A 534 6.15 8.00 4.66
N ALA A 535 6.82 8.70 5.59
CA ALA A 535 7.33 8.10 6.81
C ALA A 535 6.18 7.46 7.61
N ALA A 536 5.06 8.17 7.75
CA ALA A 536 3.87 7.68 8.42
C ALA A 536 3.26 6.47 7.72
N GLU A 537 3.16 6.46 6.40
CA GLU A 537 2.67 5.30 5.63
C GLU A 537 3.52 4.05 5.88
N LEU A 538 4.85 4.18 5.87
CA LEU A 538 5.76 3.08 6.18
C LEU A 538 5.58 2.56 7.60
N ILE A 539 5.46 3.46 8.57
CA ILE A 539 5.28 3.13 9.99
C ILE A 539 3.93 2.45 10.20
N TYR A 540 2.85 3.04 9.69
CA TYR A 540 1.50 2.52 9.87
C TYR A 540 1.34 1.14 9.24
N LEU A 541 1.89 0.93 8.05
CA LEU A 541 1.92 -0.38 7.41
C LEU A 541 2.69 -1.42 8.24
N ALA A 542 3.83 -1.06 8.81
CA ALA A 542 4.59 -1.96 9.68
C ALA A 542 3.80 -2.29 10.96
N THR A 543 3.09 -1.32 11.51
CA THR A 543 2.19 -1.45 12.67
C THR A 543 1.05 -2.41 12.39
N LEU A 544 0.31 -2.22 11.29
CA LEU A 544 -0.78 -3.11 10.87
C LEU A 544 -0.31 -4.55 10.63
N ARG A 545 0.89 -4.71 10.06
CA ARG A 545 1.52 -6.02 9.81
C ARG A 545 2.21 -6.61 11.04
N ARG A 546 2.18 -5.91 12.17
CA ARG A 546 2.89 -6.29 13.41
C ARG A 546 4.34 -6.69 13.16
N ARG A 547 5.00 -5.92 12.28
CA ARG A 547 6.39 -6.16 11.89
C ARG A 547 7.31 -5.83 13.06
N GLU A 548 8.20 -6.75 13.45
CA GLU A 548 9.10 -6.53 14.59
C GLU A 548 9.97 -5.28 14.45
N ARG A 549 10.49 -5.03 13.25
CA ARG A 549 11.40 -3.91 12.99
C ARG A 549 11.16 -3.29 11.62
N LEU A 550 11.18 -1.97 11.59
CA LEU A 550 11.19 -1.16 10.38
C LEU A 550 12.32 -0.14 10.44
N GLY A 551 13.17 -0.10 9.45
CA GLY A 551 14.16 0.98 9.28
C GLY A 551 14.08 1.56 7.88
N PHE A 552 14.09 2.89 7.79
CA PHE A 552 14.04 3.59 6.50
C PHE A 552 14.83 4.91 6.53
N PRO A 553 15.38 5.34 5.38
CA PRO A 553 15.49 4.61 4.11
C PRO A 553 16.27 3.29 4.28
N ALA A 554 15.88 2.27 3.53
CA ALA A 554 16.44 0.92 3.70
C ALA A 554 17.97 0.87 3.60
N ARG A 555 18.56 1.67 2.68
CA ARG A 555 20.01 1.76 2.49
C ARG A 555 20.70 2.29 3.74
N GLU A 556 20.17 3.34 4.35
CA GLU A 556 20.75 3.98 5.54
C GLU A 556 20.57 3.08 6.78
N TYR A 557 19.43 2.38 6.88
CA TYR A 557 19.20 1.39 7.93
C TYR A 557 20.21 0.23 7.88
N VAL A 558 20.47 -0.30 6.68
CA VAL A 558 21.47 -1.38 6.50
C VAL A 558 22.86 -0.85 6.85
N ARG A 559 23.22 0.37 6.40
CA ARG A 559 24.49 1.01 6.73
C ARG A 559 24.68 1.20 8.24
N ALA A 560 23.67 1.74 8.93
CA ALA A 560 23.71 1.94 10.38
C ALA A 560 23.89 0.62 11.12
N ARG A 561 23.16 -0.44 10.72
CA ARG A 561 23.31 -1.78 11.30
C ARG A 561 24.68 -2.39 11.08
N LEU A 562 25.24 -2.25 9.87
CA LEU A 562 26.61 -2.73 9.59
C LEU A 562 27.63 -1.91 10.38
N ALA A 563 27.49 -0.60 10.45
CA ALA A 563 28.37 0.27 11.24
C ALA A 563 28.36 -0.13 12.74
N ALA A 564 27.17 -0.44 13.31
CA ALA A 564 27.04 -0.87 14.69
C ALA A 564 27.79 -2.17 15.01
N MET A 565 28.06 -3.01 14.01
CA MET A 565 28.81 -4.28 14.16
C MET A 565 30.33 -4.08 14.05
N LEU A 566 30.79 -2.91 13.57
CA LEU A 566 32.21 -2.65 13.38
C LEU A 566 32.92 -2.30 14.70
N PRO A 567 34.18 -2.71 14.88
CA PRO A 567 35.04 -2.20 15.96
C PRO A 567 35.12 -0.67 15.90
N ALA A 568 35.21 0.00 17.06
CA ALA A 568 35.21 1.47 17.17
C ALA A 568 36.21 2.15 16.23
N ARG A 569 37.42 1.62 16.10
CA ARG A 569 38.47 2.14 15.21
C ARG A 569 38.07 2.23 13.73
N LEU A 570 37.10 1.41 13.27
CA LEU A 570 36.57 1.45 11.90
C LEU A 570 35.26 2.21 11.83
N ARG A 571 34.42 2.08 12.86
CA ARG A 571 33.12 2.73 12.94
C ARG A 571 33.23 4.25 13.10
N ASP A 572 34.04 4.71 14.05
CA ASP A 572 34.10 6.13 14.45
C ASP A 572 34.59 7.07 13.33
N PRO A 573 35.55 6.69 12.45
CA PRO A 573 35.85 7.45 11.26
C PRO A 573 34.69 7.55 10.27
N LEU A 574 33.90 6.48 10.11
CA LEU A 574 32.73 6.45 9.22
C LEU A 574 31.61 7.35 9.74
N THR A 575 31.31 7.30 11.04
CA THR A 575 30.31 8.17 11.66
C THR A 575 30.72 9.64 11.59
N ARG A 576 32.01 9.95 11.80
CA ARG A 576 32.56 11.30 11.61
C ARG A 576 32.45 11.77 10.17
N ALA A 577 32.78 10.95 9.19
CA ALA A 577 32.67 11.29 7.78
C ALA A 577 31.23 11.57 7.35
N ALA A 578 30.28 10.77 7.83
CA ALA A 578 28.86 10.96 7.57
C ALA A 578 28.30 12.29 8.13
N MET A 579 28.94 12.84 9.16
CA MET A 579 28.54 14.09 9.83
C MET A 579 29.31 15.31 9.34
N ASN A 580 30.57 15.14 8.85
CA ASN A 580 31.45 16.27 8.55
C ASN A 580 30.95 17.17 7.40
N GLU A 581 30.21 16.67 6.44
CA GLU A 581 29.69 17.49 5.35
C GLU A 581 28.53 18.41 5.80
N SER A 582 27.80 18.02 6.83
CA SER A 582 26.59 18.70 7.27
C SER A 582 26.75 19.51 8.57
N PHE A 583 27.60 19.07 9.48
CA PHE A 583 27.73 19.60 10.85
C PHE A 583 28.87 20.62 11.05
N ALA A 584 29.96 20.47 10.35
CA ALA A 584 31.15 21.31 10.60
C ALA A 584 30.91 22.82 10.32
N ALA A 585 29.91 23.14 9.50
CA ALA A 585 29.55 24.53 9.22
C ALA A 585 28.60 25.14 10.26
N ALA A 586 27.83 24.32 10.98
CA ALA A 586 26.75 24.75 11.88
C ALA A 586 27.17 24.86 13.35
N LEU A 587 28.17 24.09 13.77
CA LEU A 587 28.61 23.99 15.17
C LEU A 587 30.05 24.52 15.37
N ARG A 588 30.39 25.63 14.73
CA ARG A 588 31.61 26.35 15.10
C ARG A 588 31.54 26.76 16.58
N PRO A 589 32.66 26.72 17.33
CA PRO A 589 32.70 26.98 18.78
C PRO A 589 32.10 28.33 19.21
N ASP A 590 31.91 29.24 18.28
CA ASP A 590 31.56 30.64 18.51
C ASP A 590 30.08 30.95 18.21
N MET A 591 29.25 29.98 17.82
CA MET A 591 27.86 30.24 17.54
C MET A 591 26.99 30.12 18.82
N PRO A 592 26.25 31.17 19.24
CA PRO A 592 25.37 31.09 20.38
C PRO A 592 24.21 30.13 20.10
N LEU A 593 23.96 29.21 21.01
CA LEU A 593 22.80 28.29 20.97
C LEU A 593 21.51 29.14 20.91
N ARG A 594 20.75 29.08 19.83
CA ARG A 594 19.43 29.69 19.77
C ARG A 594 18.52 28.98 20.79
N ARG A 595 18.03 29.71 21.77
CA ARG A 595 16.95 29.25 22.65
C ARG A 595 15.70 29.02 21.80
N GLN A 596 15.13 27.86 21.85
CA GLN A 596 13.79 27.59 21.29
C GLN A 596 12.79 28.48 22.02
N GLY A 597 12.18 29.41 21.35
CA GLY A 597 11.15 30.25 21.95
C GLY A 597 10.99 31.67 21.37
N SER A 598 11.76 32.07 20.37
CA SER A 598 11.53 33.36 19.73
C SER A 598 10.87 33.17 18.35
N PRO A 599 9.76 33.87 18.07
CA PRO A 599 9.11 33.83 16.76
C PRO A 599 10.05 34.38 15.68
N PRO A 600 9.91 33.98 14.42
CA PRO A 600 10.74 34.50 13.35
C PRO A 600 10.50 36.00 13.18
N ASN A 601 11.59 36.78 13.22
CA ASN A 601 11.55 38.17 12.80
C ASN A 601 11.13 38.25 11.34
N THR A 602 9.97 38.79 11.09
CA THR A 602 9.50 39.20 9.76
C THR A 602 10.46 40.29 9.24
N PRO A 603 11.05 40.17 8.06
CA PRO A 603 11.77 41.29 7.46
C PRO A 603 10.72 42.33 7.04
N GLY A 604 10.73 43.47 7.70
CA GLY A 604 10.02 44.63 7.23
C GLY A 604 10.64 45.20 5.95
N ARG A 605 9.79 45.39 4.95
CA ARG A 605 9.87 46.14 3.70
C ARG A 605 10.80 45.63 2.63
#